data_426bc411e6c2f6a5a36365885db610d9
#
_entry.id   426bc411e6c2f6a5a36365885db610d9
#
_cell.length_a   1.000
_cell.length_b   1.000
_cell.length_c   1.000
_cell.angle_alpha   90.00
_cell.angle_beta   90.00
_cell.angle_gamma   90.00
#
_symmetry.space_group_name_H-M   'P 1'
#
loop_
_entity.id
_entity.type
_entity.pdbx_description
1 polymer ?
#
loop_
_entity_poly.entity_id
_entity_poly.type
_entity_poly.pdbx_seq_one_letter_code
_entity_poly.pdbx_strand_id
1 'polypeptide(L)'
;MYRSLFSSAILCLLWIACGNKSDQSSNVANAATGANKLAAGNSLSMKINGVEWKADHSIFGAFHPKGYNRVVMISGSKGPKNKGEQPFNINIYNAGGPGIFQFQDGNPDMSVAQLANVSPENYLYGSMMGFMMKVNLTKASTAPDVIEATFEGEMKGNAGDVLKITEGKFYYHE
;
A
#
# COMPACT_ATOMS: atom_id res chain seq x y z
N MET A 1 -16.52 54.83 1.75
CA MET A 1 -15.61 55.86 2.31
C MET A 1 -14.91 55.24 3.52
N TYR A 2 -13.69 54.91 3.41
CA TYR A 2 -12.53 55.16 4.27
C TYR A 2 -11.37 54.28 3.76
N ARG A 3 -10.44 54.98 3.14
CA ARG A 3 -9.09 54.45 2.81
C ARG A 3 -8.25 54.50 4.08
N SER A 4 -7.40 53.54 4.28
CA SER A 4 -6.18 53.70 5.06
C SER A 4 -5.05 52.87 4.48
N LEU A 5 -4.15 53.61 3.84
CA LEU A 5 -2.80 53.20 3.41
C LEU A 5 -1.89 53.16 4.68
N PHE A 6 -1.12 52.09 4.87
CA PHE A 6 0.13 52.22 5.61
C PHE A 6 1.24 51.47 4.84
N SER A 7 2.14 52.34 4.38
CA SER A 7 3.45 52.06 3.81
C SER A 7 4.49 52.19 4.94
N SER A 8 5.47 51.33 4.97
CA SER A 8 6.83 51.53 5.54
C SER A 8 7.56 50.22 5.56
N ALA A 9 8.55 50.08 4.87
CA ALA A 9 9.94 50.57 4.78
C ALA A 9 10.91 49.45 5.21
N ILE A 10 11.62 49.05 4.26
CA ILE A 10 12.99 48.54 4.08
C ILE A 10 13.88 48.62 5.34
N LEU A 11 14.53 47.47 5.65
CA LEU A 11 15.87 47.53 6.22
C LEU A 11 16.72 46.35 5.71
N CYS A 12 17.61 46.66 4.76
CA CYS A 12 18.75 45.85 4.35
C CYS A 12 19.80 45.84 5.48
N LEU A 13 20.26 44.66 5.87
CA LEU A 13 21.53 44.50 6.56
C LEU A 13 22.39 43.45 5.87
N LEU A 14 23.35 43.97 5.10
CA LEU A 14 24.51 43.26 4.57
C LEU A 14 25.45 42.91 5.72
N TRP A 15 25.74 41.64 5.93
CA TRP A 15 26.93 41.20 6.62
C TRP A 15 27.79 40.37 5.68
N ILE A 16 28.89 40.99 5.26
CA ILE A 16 30.03 40.35 4.63
C ILE A 16 30.98 39.92 5.76
N ALA A 17 31.25 38.64 5.83
CA ALA A 17 32.41 38.15 6.60
C ALA A 17 33.11 37.09 5.77
N CYS A 18 34.32 37.41 5.38
CA CYS A 18 35.30 36.55 4.73
C CYS A 18 35.85 35.47 5.66
N GLY A 19 36.14 34.32 5.09
CA GLY A 19 37.36 33.56 5.42
C GLY A 19 37.14 32.30 6.23
N ASN A 20 37.18 31.12 5.62
CA ASN A 20 38.33 30.21 5.70
C ASN A 20 38.16 28.98 4.81
N LYS A 21 39.14 28.72 3.97
CA LYS A 21 39.28 27.45 3.27
C LYS A 21 39.66 26.38 4.28
N SER A 22 38.89 25.30 4.34
CA SER A 22 39.38 23.99 4.73
C SER A 22 38.76 22.97 3.81
N ASP A 23 39.64 22.34 3.03
CA ASP A 23 39.33 21.19 2.20
C ASP A 23 38.78 20.07 3.10
N GLN A 24 37.50 19.79 2.98
CA GLN A 24 36.91 18.55 3.46
C GLN A 24 36.16 17.91 2.31
N SER A 25 36.78 16.87 1.81
CA SER A 25 36.18 15.88 0.91
C SER A 25 34.84 15.43 1.49
N SER A 26 33.76 16.08 1.06
CA SER A 26 32.43 15.62 1.36
C SER A 26 32.12 14.42 0.45
N ASN A 27 32.22 13.23 1.04
CA ASN A 27 31.49 12.08 0.54
C ASN A 27 30.03 12.48 0.39
N VAL A 28 29.60 12.74 -0.84
CA VAL A 28 28.20 12.79 -1.20
C VAL A 28 27.68 11.38 -1.01
N ALA A 29 27.14 11.12 0.18
CA ALA A 29 26.32 9.95 0.38
C ALA A 29 25.17 10.06 -0.61
N ASN A 30 25.25 9.29 -1.69
CA ASN A 30 24.12 8.99 -2.52
C ASN A 30 23.00 8.55 -1.59
N ALA A 31 22.00 9.41 -1.45
CA ALA A 31 20.69 8.99 -0.98
C ALA A 31 20.19 7.97 -2.00
N ALA A 32 20.54 6.71 -1.77
CA ALA A 32 19.98 5.60 -2.49
C ALA A 32 18.47 5.71 -2.32
N THR A 33 17.78 6.09 -3.37
CA THR A 33 16.38 5.79 -3.58
C THR A 33 16.20 4.33 -3.17
N GLY A 34 15.56 4.12 -2.02
CA GLY A 34 15.29 2.79 -1.50
C GLY A 34 14.33 2.07 -2.45
N ALA A 35 14.89 1.48 -3.49
CA ALA A 35 14.24 0.35 -4.12
C ALA A 35 14.14 -0.71 -3.03
N ASN A 36 12.95 -0.90 -2.46
CA ASN A 36 12.66 -2.04 -1.61
C ASN A 36 13.07 -3.29 -2.39
N LYS A 37 14.29 -3.75 -2.14
CA LYS A 37 14.75 -5.05 -2.61
C LYS A 37 13.82 -6.03 -1.93
N LEU A 38 12.95 -6.68 -2.73
CA LEU A 38 12.12 -7.78 -2.24
C LEU A 38 12.99 -8.65 -1.35
N ALA A 39 12.69 -8.71 -0.05
CA ALA A 39 13.33 -9.67 0.82
C ALA A 39 13.15 -11.04 0.16
N ALA A 40 14.23 -11.82 0.03
CA ALA A 40 14.18 -13.10 -0.65
C ALA A 40 13.11 -13.98 0.00
N GLY A 41 12.00 -14.21 -0.69
CA GLY A 41 10.87 -14.99 -0.18
C GLY A 41 9.51 -14.29 -0.18
N ASN A 42 9.43 -12.95 -0.08
CA ASN A 42 8.12 -12.27 -0.06
C ASN A 42 7.38 -12.44 -1.39
N SER A 43 6.11 -12.81 -1.33
CA SER A 43 5.33 -13.11 -2.53
C SER A 43 3.86 -12.81 -2.35
N LEU A 44 3.22 -12.35 -3.42
CA LEU A 44 1.79 -12.19 -3.54
C LEU A 44 1.39 -12.64 -4.95
N SER A 45 0.50 -13.61 -5.04
CA SER A 45 0.01 -14.14 -6.32
C SER A 45 -1.44 -14.58 -6.21
N MET A 46 -2.14 -14.59 -7.33
CA MET A 46 -3.51 -15.07 -7.45
C MET A 46 -3.84 -15.38 -8.91
N LYS A 47 -4.98 -15.99 -9.18
CA LYS A 47 -5.59 -16.02 -10.51
C LYS A 47 -6.77 -15.05 -10.56
N ILE A 48 -6.80 -14.23 -11.60
CA ILE A 48 -7.91 -13.33 -11.93
C ILE A 48 -8.60 -13.90 -13.15
N ASN A 49 -9.84 -14.33 -13.02
CA ASN A 49 -10.60 -15.04 -14.09
C ASN A 49 -9.80 -16.18 -14.73
N GLY A 50 -9.03 -16.92 -13.90
CA GLY A 50 -8.17 -18.02 -14.34
C GLY A 50 -6.79 -17.62 -14.86
N VAL A 51 -6.50 -16.33 -15.06
CA VAL A 51 -5.21 -15.82 -15.53
C VAL A 51 -4.31 -15.47 -14.36
N GLU A 52 -3.06 -15.88 -14.40
CA GLU A 52 -2.10 -15.60 -13.32
C GLU A 52 -1.80 -14.10 -13.20
N TRP A 53 -1.91 -13.61 -11.98
CA TRP A 53 -1.46 -12.30 -11.54
C TRP A 53 -0.47 -12.48 -10.40
N LYS A 54 0.69 -11.86 -10.51
CA LYS A 54 1.74 -11.91 -9.48
C LYS A 54 2.32 -10.53 -9.29
N ALA A 55 2.43 -10.11 -8.03
CA ALA A 55 3.13 -8.88 -7.68
C ALA A 55 4.62 -9.02 -8.01
N ASP A 56 5.19 -8.01 -8.59
CA ASP A 56 6.62 -7.92 -8.94
C ASP A 56 7.36 -6.88 -8.08
N HIS A 57 6.62 -6.07 -7.32
CA HIS A 57 7.18 -5.08 -6.39
C HIS A 57 6.17 -4.66 -5.31
N SER A 58 6.64 -3.82 -4.37
CA SER A 58 5.84 -3.23 -3.28
C SER A 58 5.07 -4.27 -2.46
N ILE A 59 5.61 -5.50 -2.35
CA ILE A 59 4.99 -6.53 -1.49
C ILE A 59 5.22 -6.11 -0.05
N PHE A 60 4.12 -5.96 0.67
CA PHE A 60 4.12 -5.49 2.05
C PHE A 60 3.02 -6.19 2.86
N GLY A 61 3.38 -6.57 4.07
CA GLY A 61 2.45 -7.09 5.05
C GLY A 61 2.69 -6.47 6.42
N ALA A 62 1.65 -6.26 7.19
CA ALA A 62 1.76 -5.82 8.58
C ALA A 62 0.66 -6.44 9.43
N PHE A 63 0.99 -6.70 10.71
CA PHE A 63 0.04 -7.19 11.69
C PHE A 63 0.06 -6.32 12.94
N HIS A 64 -1.07 -5.71 13.25
CA HIS A 64 -1.28 -4.92 14.46
C HIS A 64 -2.37 -5.57 15.33
N PRO A 65 -2.00 -6.47 16.27
CA PRO A 65 -2.96 -7.27 17.03
C PRO A 65 -3.64 -6.54 18.18
N LYS A 66 -3.18 -5.33 18.53
CA LYS A 66 -3.61 -4.59 19.73
C LYS A 66 -4.09 -3.20 19.40
N GLY A 67 -4.89 -2.63 20.30
CA GLY A 67 -5.39 -1.26 20.19
C GLY A 67 -6.73 -1.18 19.47
N TYR A 68 -7.16 0.05 19.19
CA TYR A 68 -8.44 0.36 18.56
C TYR A 68 -8.52 -0.14 17.10
N ASN A 69 -7.39 -0.12 16.39
CA ASN A 69 -7.30 -0.49 14.97
C ASN A 69 -6.48 -1.78 14.79
N ARG A 70 -6.95 -2.89 15.36
CA ARG A 70 -6.35 -4.20 15.04
C ARG A 70 -6.54 -4.47 13.56
N VAL A 71 -5.44 -4.76 12.87
CA VAL A 71 -5.49 -4.96 11.42
C VAL A 71 -4.41 -5.93 10.94
N VAL A 72 -4.74 -6.71 9.92
CA VAL A 72 -3.79 -7.39 9.03
C VAL A 72 -3.84 -6.68 7.69
N MET A 73 -2.69 -6.28 7.19
CA MET A 73 -2.53 -5.68 5.87
C MET A 73 -1.78 -6.63 4.94
N ILE A 74 -2.28 -6.77 3.73
CA ILE A 74 -1.70 -7.56 2.64
C ILE A 74 -1.69 -6.66 1.43
N SER A 75 -0.53 -6.43 0.82
CA SER A 75 -0.46 -5.63 -0.40
C SER A 75 0.68 -6.02 -1.33
N GLY A 76 0.59 -5.60 -2.58
CA GLY A 76 1.63 -5.71 -3.59
C GLY A 76 1.17 -5.12 -4.90
N SER A 77 2.12 -4.84 -5.77
CA SER A 77 1.88 -4.20 -7.07
C SER A 77 2.48 -5.03 -8.20
N LYS A 78 1.83 -4.97 -9.37
CA LYS A 78 2.32 -5.54 -10.62
C LYS A 78 2.45 -4.47 -11.68
N GLY A 79 3.49 -4.59 -12.51
CA GLY A 79 3.70 -3.73 -13.67
C GLY A 79 4.55 -2.49 -13.40
N PRO A 80 4.65 -1.57 -14.35
CA PRO A 80 5.54 -0.42 -14.22
C PRO A 80 5.05 0.56 -13.15
N LYS A 81 5.99 1.15 -12.39
CA LYS A 81 5.68 2.17 -11.36
C LYS A 81 5.23 3.50 -11.98
N ASN A 82 4.11 3.47 -12.68
CA ASN A 82 3.46 4.62 -13.32
C ASN A 82 1.94 4.40 -13.37
N LYS A 83 1.23 5.06 -14.26
CA LYS A 83 -0.22 4.91 -14.43
C LYS A 83 -0.69 3.50 -14.80
N GLY A 84 0.21 2.61 -15.24
CA GLY A 84 -0.09 1.21 -15.53
C GLY A 84 0.18 0.26 -14.36
N GLU A 85 0.60 0.77 -13.22
CA GLU A 85 0.76 -0.03 -12.00
C GLU A 85 -0.60 -0.58 -11.54
N GLN A 86 -0.62 -1.86 -11.21
CA GLN A 86 -1.80 -2.55 -10.69
C GLN A 86 -1.60 -2.87 -9.19
N PRO A 87 -1.89 -1.95 -8.28
CA PRO A 87 -1.84 -2.22 -6.86
C PRO A 87 -3.03 -3.08 -6.43
N PHE A 88 -2.72 -4.08 -5.62
CA PHE A 88 -3.70 -4.92 -4.92
C PHE A 88 -3.49 -4.81 -3.42
N ASN A 89 -4.58 -4.74 -2.65
CA ASN A 89 -4.52 -4.82 -1.19
C ASN A 89 -5.77 -5.46 -0.58
N ILE A 90 -5.54 -6.06 0.58
CA ILE A 90 -6.56 -6.52 1.53
C ILE A 90 -6.21 -5.93 2.89
N ASN A 91 -7.18 -5.29 3.54
CA ASN A 91 -7.08 -4.87 4.93
C ASN A 91 -8.18 -5.56 5.73
N ILE A 92 -7.81 -6.36 6.73
CA ILE A 92 -8.73 -7.10 7.59
C ILE A 92 -8.70 -6.43 8.96
N TYR A 93 -9.72 -5.67 9.26
CA TYR A 93 -9.86 -5.02 10.56
C TYR A 93 -10.43 -5.98 11.61
N ASN A 94 -10.20 -5.64 12.87
CA ASN A 94 -10.53 -6.47 14.03
C ASN A 94 -9.87 -7.87 14.05
N ALA A 95 -8.87 -8.11 13.20
CA ALA A 95 -8.10 -9.34 13.19
C ALA A 95 -7.19 -9.40 14.43
N GLY A 96 -7.43 -10.35 15.32
CA GLY A 96 -6.62 -10.57 16.52
C GLY A 96 -5.49 -11.60 16.36
N GLY A 97 -5.40 -12.28 15.20
CA GLY A 97 -4.43 -13.32 14.89
C GLY A 97 -4.89 -14.22 13.75
N PRO A 98 -4.25 -15.38 13.56
CA PRO A 98 -4.64 -16.36 12.56
C PRO A 98 -6.11 -16.77 12.66
N GLY A 99 -6.73 -17.04 11.50
CA GLY A 99 -8.15 -17.39 11.42
C GLY A 99 -8.70 -17.32 10.00
N ILE A 100 -9.97 -17.66 9.86
CA ILE A 100 -10.71 -17.51 8.61
C ILE A 100 -11.57 -16.27 8.72
N PHE A 101 -11.35 -15.31 7.81
CA PHE A 101 -12.09 -14.06 7.71
C PHE A 101 -12.90 -14.07 6.42
N GLN A 102 -14.19 -13.84 6.56
CA GLN A 102 -15.08 -13.66 5.41
C GLN A 102 -15.76 -12.31 5.55
N PHE A 103 -15.60 -11.46 4.56
CA PHE A 103 -16.12 -10.11 4.57
C PHE A 103 -16.49 -9.65 3.16
N GLN A 104 -17.38 -8.69 3.10
CA GLN A 104 -17.93 -8.15 1.87
C GLN A 104 -18.10 -6.64 1.99
N ASP A 105 -18.43 -6.00 0.90
CA ASP A 105 -18.78 -4.59 0.90
C ASP A 105 -19.89 -4.28 1.94
N GLY A 106 -19.73 -3.14 2.64
CA GLY A 106 -20.64 -2.75 3.72
C GLY A 106 -20.49 -3.55 5.03
N ASN A 107 -19.42 -4.34 5.19
CA ASN A 107 -19.19 -5.06 6.45
C ASN A 107 -18.93 -4.09 7.63
N PRO A 108 -19.36 -4.45 8.87
CA PRO A 108 -19.28 -3.54 10.01
C PRO A 108 -17.85 -3.25 10.46
N ASP A 109 -16.90 -4.15 10.17
CA ASP A 109 -15.50 -3.99 10.53
C ASP A 109 -14.74 -3.10 9.55
N MET A 110 -15.37 -2.66 8.46
CA MET A 110 -14.76 -1.87 7.39
C MET A 110 -13.57 -2.55 6.70
N SER A 111 -13.47 -3.88 6.81
CA SER A 111 -12.47 -4.65 6.05
C SER A 111 -12.68 -4.45 4.56
N VAL A 112 -11.60 -4.36 3.80
CA VAL A 112 -11.64 -3.97 2.39
C VAL A 112 -10.69 -4.84 1.56
N ALA A 113 -11.06 -5.05 0.30
CA ALA A 113 -10.19 -5.58 -0.73
C ALA A 113 -10.33 -4.72 -1.99
N GLN A 114 -9.23 -4.40 -2.63
CA GLN A 114 -9.23 -3.60 -3.85
C GLN A 114 -8.08 -3.96 -4.78
N LEU A 115 -8.33 -3.80 -6.07
CA LEU A 115 -7.37 -3.92 -7.16
C LEU A 115 -7.59 -2.76 -8.12
N ALA A 116 -6.52 -2.07 -8.52
CA ALA A 116 -6.66 -0.94 -9.43
C ALA A 116 -5.94 -1.16 -10.76
N ASN A 117 -6.34 -0.34 -11.74
CA ASN A 117 -5.71 -0.21 -13.07
C ASN A 117 -5.63 -1.51 -13.87
N VAL A 118 -6.62 -2.39 -13.77
CA VAL A 118 -6.67 -3.63 -14.56
C VAL A 118 -6.85 -3.33 -16.04
N SER A 119 -7.68 -2.34 -16.36
CA SER A 119 -7.83 -1.79 -17.70
C SER A 119 -8.18 -0.29 -17.62
N PRO A 120 -8.09 0.45 -18.75
CA PRO A 120 -8.52 1.86 -18.79
C PRO A 120 -9.98 2.07 -18.40
N GLU A 121 -10.86 1.14 -18.75
CA GLU A 121 -12.29 1.18 -18.45
C GLU A 121 -12.57 0.82 -17.00
N ASN A 122 -11.78 -0.10 -16.44
CA ASN A 122 -11.89 -0.60 -15.09
C ASN A 122 -10.65 -0.23 -14.28
N TYR A 123 -10.64 0.99 -13.78
CA TYR A 123 -9.54 1.52 -12.98
C TYR A 123 -9.62 1.12 -11.50
N LEU A 124 -10.78 0.62 -11.03
CA LEU A 124 -10.96 0.19 -9.64
C LEU A 124 -11.91 -1.00 -9.56
N TYR A 125 -11.49 -2.03 -8.84
CA TYR A 125 -12.29 -3.17 -8.42
C TYR A 125 -12.33 -3.28 -6.90
N GLY A 126 -13.43 -3.79 -6.36
CA GLY A 126 -13.62 -3.93 -4.92
C GLY A 126 -13.93 -2.60 -4.24
N SER A 127 -13.47 -2.41 -3.00
CA SER A 127 -13.76 -1.21 -2.21
C SER A 127 -15.26 -0.84 -2.27
N MET A 128 -15.61 0.38 -2.64
CA MET A 128 -17.01 0.86 -2.76
C MET A 128 -17.77 0.31 -3.98
N MET A 129 -17.12 -0.37 -4.92
CA MET A 129 -17.78 -0.94 -6.09
C MET A 129 -18.47 -2.27 -5.78
N GLY A 130 -18.07 -2.93 -4.71
CA GLY A 130 -18.56 -4.22 -4.24
C GLY A 130 -17.50 -5.31 -4.31
N PHE A 131 -17.45 -6.12 -3.28
CA PHE A 131 -16.56 -7.28 -3.20
C PHE A 131 -17.09 -8.28 -2.18
N MET A 132 -16.63 -9.50 -2.31
CA MET A 132 -16.76 -10.57 -1.31
C MET A 132 -15.43 -11.32 -1.27
N MET A 133 -14.81 -11.40 -0.10
CA MET A 133 -13.51 -12.05 0.08
C MET A 133 -13.56 -13.03 1.23
N LYS A 134 -12.86 -14.15 1.06
CA LYS A 134 -12.54 -15.10 2.10
C LYS A 134 -11.02 -15.20 2.20
N VAL A 135 -10.49 -14.94 3.37
CA VAL A 135 -9.05 -15.00 3.67
C VAL A 135 -8.83 -16.02 4.77
N ASN A 136 -7.98 -17.00 4.52
CA ASN A 136 -7.46 -17.90 5.53
C ASN A 136 -6.06 -17.43 5.93
N LEU A 137 -5.98 -16.73 7.05
CA LEU A 137 -4.75 -16.24 7.64
C LEU A 137 -4.14 -17.36 8.48
N THR A 138 -3.09 -18.01 7.97
CA THR A 138 -2.45 -19.15 8.63
C THR A 138 -1.37 -18.73 9.61
N LYS A 139 -0.77 -17.57 9.40
CA LYS A 139 0.22 -16.99 10.30
C LYS A 139 0.12 -15.48 10.34
N ALA A 140 0.22 -14.93 11.53
CA ALA A 140 0.36 -13.52 11.78
C ALA A 140 1.16 -13.30 13.06
N SER A 141 2.32 -12.68 12.98
CA SER A 141 3.17 -12.36 14.11
C SER A 141 3.81 -10.99 13.92
N THR A 142 4.25 -10.40 15.02
CA THR A 142 4.95 -9.11 15.06
C THR A 142 6.37 -9.31 15.57
N ALA A 143 7.29 -8.42 15.21
CA ALA A 143 8.68 -8.40 15.68
C ALA A 143 9.48 -9.70 15.41
N PRO A 144 9.72 -10.12 14.15
CA PRO A 144 9.35 -9.45 12.89
C PRO A 144 7.89 -9.68 12.48
N ASP A 145 7.38 -8.85 11.59
CA ASP A 145 6.10 -9.09 10.94
C ASP A 145 6.22 -10.28 9.99
N VAL A 146 5.46 -11.34 10.29
CA VAL A 146 5.33 -12.50 9.40
C VAL A 146 3.87 -12.76 9.14
N ILE A 147 3.48 -12.78 7.86
CA ILE A 147 2.10 -13.00 7.45
C ILE A 147 2.06 -14.06 6.36
N GLU A 148 1.27 -15.10 6.60
CA GLU A 148 0.97 -16.13 5.63
C GLU A 148 -0.54 -16.26 5.48
N ALA A 149 -1.03 -16.17 4.25
CA ALA A 149 -2.46 -16.25 3.97
C ALA A 149 -2.75 -16.87 2.61
N THR A 150 -3.91 -17.48 2.49
CA THR A 150 -4.55 -17.78 1.21
C THR A 150 -5.86 -17.04 1.11
N PHE A 151 -6.29 -16.70 -0.10
CA PHE A 151 -7.53 -15.96 -0.29
C PHE A 151 -8.21 -16.28 -1.61
N GLU A 152 -9.52 -16.07 -1.62
CA GLU A 152 -10.39 -16.21 -2.79
C GLU A 152 -11.56 -15.23 -2.66
N GLY A 153 -12.21 -14.93 -3.77
CA GLY A 153 -13.38 -14.05 -3.73
C GLY A 153 -13.76 -13.48 -5.09
N GLU A 154 -14.55 -12.42 -5.02
CA GLU A 154 -15.04 -11.68 -6.19
C GLU A 154 -14.91 -10.19 -5.93
N MET A 155 -14.60 -9.43 -6.98
CA MET A 155 -14.49 -7.97 -6.93
C MET A 155 -15.23 -7.36 -8.12
N LYS A 156 -16.15 -6.44 -7.84
CA LYS A 156 -16.91 -5.71 -8.84
C LYS A 156 -16.11 -4.48 -9.29
N GLY A 157 -16.07 -4.24 -10.58
CA GLY A 157 -15.41 -3.08 -11.18
C GLY A 157 -16.32 -1.86 -11.28
N ASN A 158 -15.71 -0.69 -11.48
CA ASN A 158 -16.44 0.56 -11.70
C ASN A 158 -17.27 0.57 -12.99
N ALA A 159 -16.97 -0.27 -13.97
CA ALA A 159 -17.81 -0.49 -15.14
C ALA A 159 -18.88 -1.60 -14.95
N GLY A 160 -18.93 -2.21 -13.77
CA GLY A 160 -19.95 -3.19 -13.39
C GLY A 160 -19.62 -4.64 -13.69
N ASP A 161 -18.49 -4.94 -14.31
CA ASP A 161 -17.97 -6.28 -14.48
C ASP A 161 -17.45 -6.87 -13.15
N VAL A 162 -17.28 -8.19 -13.11
CA VAL A 162 -16.85 -8.91 -11.92
C VAL A 162 -15.59 -9.71 -12.22
N LEU A 163 -14.58 -9.54 -11.39
CA LEU A 163 -13.39 -10.37 -11.37
C LEU A 163 -13.55 -11.47 -10.34
N LYS A 164 -13.28 -12.71 -10.75
CA LYS A 164 -13.17 -13.85 -9.85
C LYS A 164 -11.71 -14.03 -9.45
N ILE A 165 -11.44 -13.96 -8.15
CA ILE A 165 -10.12 -14.17 -7.55
C ILE A 165 -10.06 -15.60 -7.00
N THR A 166 -9.06 -16.37 -7.45
CA THR A 166 -8.82 -17.72 -6.97
C THR A 166 -7.34 -17.98 -6.73
N GLU A 167 -7.03 -19.01 -5.96
CA GLU A 167 -5.64 -19.43 -5.67
C GLU A 167 -4.76 -18.32 -5.14
N GLY A 168 -5.35 -17.34 -4.44
CA GLY A 168 -4.63 -16.25 -3.78
C GLY A 168 -3.68 -16.79 -2.72
N LYS A 169 -2.41 -16.34 -2.76
CA LYS A 169 -1.36 -16.69 -1.81
C LYS A 169 -0.55 -15.47 -1.46
N PHE A 170 -0.31 -15.32 -0.19
CA PHE A 170 0.52 -14.26 0.35
C PHE A 170 1.52 -14.81 1.36
N TYR A 171 2.76 -14.42 1.21
CA TYR A 171 3.82 -14.64 2.16
C TYR A 171 4.63 -13.36 2.33
N TYR A 172 4.80 -12.92 3.57
CA TYR A 172 5.60 -11.77 3.93
C TYR A 172 6.39 -12.04 5.19
N HIS A 173 7.64 -11.67 5.18
CA HIS A 173 8.54 -11.66 6.32
C HIS A 173 9.38 -10.38 6.25
N GLU A 174 9.27 -9.54 7.29
CA GLU A 174 10.03 -8.31 7.47
C GLU A 174 11.55 -8.56 7.50
#